data_18d6d591fd9c191a6b87b7445b1c469e
#
_entry.id   18d6d591fd9c191a6b87b7445b1c469e
#
_cell.length_a   1.000
_cell.length_b   1.000
_cell.length_c   1.000
_cell.angle_alpha   90.00
_cell.angle_beta   90.00
_cell.angle_gamma   90.00
#
_symmetry.space_group_name_H-M   'P 1'
#
loop_
_entity.id
_entity.type
_entity.pdbx_description
1 polymer ?
#
loop_
_entity_poly.entity_id
_entity_poly.type
_entity_poly.pdbx_seq_one_letter_code
_entity_poly.pdbx_strand_id
1 'polypeptide(L)'
;MILSLPCISRIRQSASYIHLAGRSDVAAFLKETGMVDAVSSVDSAVYSSLYAESMEEKIGRLLSAYDELYLFTLHYDSQFARNMRRISQNVTVIKTIPPEGCNEHIAEYRLRQYGYDREGGKGKTSLCVPEEAMNWAKGLLKGLCYADGRDVLIAVHPGSGGRKKCWPMENYQALITMIAIDPRVICIVLSGPAEDGNTVQALSQLAQNNKRIMHLRHESLIRIAACMGLSDFYIGNDSGISHLAGVLQCRGIVLFGPTDPRLWRPFGDTLEVLRFETEGTVVLSAGQVYARMKSALAPEKTKIDFRQRLLI
;
A
#
# COMPACT_ATOMS: atom_id res chain seq x y z
N MET A 1 2.11 6.01 5.47
CA MET A 1 3.54 5.78 5.13
C MET A 1 3.75 5.29 3.70
N ILE A 2 2.99 4.33 3.15
CA ILE A 2 3.17 3.86 1.74
C ILE A 2 3.12 5.02 0.73
N LEU A 3 2.26 6.01 0.93
CA LEU A 3 2.24 7.24 0.12
C LEU A 3 3.49 8.15 0.28
N SER A 4 4.39 7.86 1.21
CA SER A 4 5.69 8.53 1.32
C SER A 4 6.83 7.74 0.65
N LEU A 5 6.55 6.56 0.11
CA LEU A 5 7.55 5.74 -0.57
C LEU A 5 8.29 6.48 -1.69
N PRO A 6 7.65 7.32 -2.53
CA PRO A 6 8.39 8.11 -3.51
C PRO A 6 9.45 9.02 -2.87
N CYS A 7 9.16 9.65 -1.72
CA CYS A 7 10.15 10.44 -0.99
C CYS A 7 11.27 9.56 -0.41
N ILE A 8 10.92 8.44 0.23
CA ILE A 8 11.90 7.50 0.79
C ILE A 8 12.81 6.94 -0.30
N SER A 9 12.24 6.57 -1.45
CA SER A 9 13.00 6.12 -2.62
C SER A 9 13.98 7.19 -3.11
N ARG A 10 13.59 8.45 -3.07
CA ARG A 10 14.46 9.56 -3.45
C ARG A 10 15.59 9.78 -2.44
N ILE A 11 15.27 9.75 -1.14
CA ILE A 11 16.27 9.81 -0.06
C ILE A 11 17.27 8.65 -0.22
N ARG A 12 16.80 7.43 -0.54
CA ARG A 12 17.66 6.25 -0.75
C ARG A 12 18.70 6.43 -1.85
N GLN A 13 18.42 7.23 -2.88
CA GLN A 13 19.36 7.48 -3.97
C GLN A 13 20.61 8.30 -3.54
N SER A 14 20.48 9.12 -2.48
CA SER A 14 21.56 9.98 -1.98
C SER A 14 22.13 9.51 -0.63
N ALA A 15 21.38 8.73 0.14
CA ALA A 15 21.79 8.27 1.46
C ALA A 15 22.48 6.90 1.41
N SER A 16 23.63 6.75 2.06
CA SER A 16 24.30 5.47 2.25
C SER A 16 23.63 4.60 3.31
N TYR A 17 22.94 5.23 4.29
CA TYR A 17 22.25 4.56 5.37
C TYR A 17 20.98 5.31 5.75
N ILE A 18 19.86 4.60 5.90
CA ILE A 18 18.58 5.15 6.32
C ILE A 18 18.07 4.41 7.56
N HIS A 19 17.83 5.15 8.63
CA HIS A 19 17.12 4.66 9.80
C HIS A 19 15.71 5.25 9.84
N LEU A 20 14.70 4.41 9.85
CA LEU A 20 13.30 4.79 9.91
C LEU A 20 12.73 4.61 11.33
N ALA A 21 12.33 5.69 11.97
CA ALA A 21 11.43 5.63 13.12
C ALA A 21 9.97 5.67 12.64
N GLY A 22 9.24 4.57 12.80
CA GLY A 22 7.89 4.44 12.27
C GLY A 22 7.04 3.40 13.00
N ARG A 23 5.81 3.19 12.51
CA ARG A 23 4.95 2.09 12.98
C ARG A 23 5.57 0.75 12.59
N SER A 24 5.53 -0.22 13.51
CA SER A 24 6.26 -1.50 13.42
C SER A 24 6.05 -2.23 12.10
N ASP A 25 4.79 -2.42 11.66
CA ASP A 25 4.47 -3.27 10.50
C ASP A 25 5.02 -2.70 9.18
N VAL A 26 4.80 -1.39 8.95
CA VAL A 26 5.27 -0.74 7.73
C VAL A 26 6.76 -0.49 7.77
N ALA A 27 7.32 -0.21 8.95
CA ALA A 27 8.76 -0.06 9.12
C ALA A 27 9.49 -1.38 8.83
N ALA A 28 9.01 -2.50 9.37
CA ALA A 28 9.53 -3.84 9.09
C ALA A 28 9.49 -4.15 7.59
N PHE A 29 8.34 -3.91 6.94
CA PHE A 29 8.18 -4.08 5.50
C PHE A 29 9.21 -3.29 4.70
N LEU A 30 9.46 -2.02 5.05
CA LEU A 30 10.44 -1.19 4.35
C LEU A 30 11.88 -1.66 4.56
N LYS A 31 12.19 -2.24 5.71
CA LYS A 31 13.48 -2.87 5.98
C LYS A 31 13.63 -4.16 5.16
N GLU A 32 12.63 -5.03 5.16
CA GLU A 32 12.66 -6.28 4.41
C GLU A 32 12.78 -6.06 2.89
N THR A 33 12.22 -4.96 2.37
CA THR A 33 12.36 -4.59 0.95
C THR A 33 13.65 -3.82 0.62
N GLY A 34 14.55 -3.60 1.59
CA GLY A 34 15.81 -2.87 1.40
C GLY A 34 15.65 -1.36 1.19
N MET A 35 14.44 -0.82 1.39
CA MET A 35 14.20 0.62 1.29
C MET A 35 14.85 1.41 2.42
N VAL A 36 15.01 0.78 3.58
CA VAL A 36 15.71 1.33 4.75
C VAL A 36 16.59 0.27 5.39
N ASP A 37 17.66 0.71 6.07
CA ASP A 37 18.67 -0.20 6.64
C ASP A 37 18.33 -0.58 8.08
N ALA A 38 17.77 0.35 8.85
CA ALA A 38 17.36 0.11 10.22
C ALA A 38 15.98 0.71 10.51
N VAL A 39 15.34 0.12 11.52
CA VAL A 39 14.02 0.58 11.97
C VAL A 39 13.95 0.65 13.49
N SER A 40 13.15 1.60 13.98
CA SER A 40 12.74 1.69 15.38
C SER A 40 11.27 2.09 15.47
N SER A 41 10.63 1.74 16.58
CA SER A 41 9.25 2.19 16.83
C SER A 41 9.25 3.67 17.23
N VAL A 42 8.49 4.49 16.52
CA VAL A 42 8.29 5.89 16.89
C VAL A 42 7.57 6.04 18.24
N ASP A 43 6.83 5.00 18.67
CA ASP A 43 6.11 4.97 19.94
C ASP A 43 7.01 4.53 21.11
N SER A 44 8.30 4.27 20.87
CA SER A 44 9.23 3.92 21.94
C SER A 44 9.53 5.13 22.85
N ALA A 45 9.79 4.85 24.13
CA ALA A 45 10.04 5.87 25.13
C ALA A 45 11.14 6.88 24.75
N VAL A 46 12.13 6.46 23.96
CA VAL A 46 13.22 7.32 23.52
C VAL A 46 12.76 8.52 22.68
N TYR A 47 11.67 8.37 21.91
CA TYR A 47 11.10 9.45 21.10
C TYR A 47 10.04 10.28 21.84
N SER A 48 9.54 9.80 22.98
CA SER A 48 8.45 10.48 23.71
C SER A 48 8.84 11.87 24.19
N SER A 49 10.11 12.07 24.58
CA SER A 49 10.60 13.38 25.01
C SER A 49 10.61 14.45 23.92
N LEU A 50 10.54 14.07 22.63
CA LEU A 50 10.38 15.02 21.53
C LEU A 50 9.01 15.73 21.53
N TYR A 51 8.01 15.18 22.23
CA TYR A 51 6.70 15.83 22.41
C TYR A 51 6.65 16.77 23.61
N ALA A 52 7.66 16.70 24.54
CA ALA A 52 7.73 17.52 25.73
C ALA A 52 8.45 18.86 25.48
N GLU A 53 8.24 19.84 26.37
CA GLU A 53 8.98 21.12 26.34
C GLU A 53 10.46 20.93 26.65
N SER A 54 10.77 20.02 27.61
CA SER A 54 12.14 19.62 27.95
C SER A 54 12.46 18.28 27.30
N MET A 55 13.55 18.23 26.57
CA MET A 55 14.00 17.07 25.82
C MET A 55 15.09 16.34 26.60
N GLU A 56 15.03 15.01 26.61
CA GLU A 56 16.09 14.19 27.19
C GLU A 56 17.39 14.30 26.37
N GLU A 57 18.54 14.37 27.05
CA GLU A 57 19.83 14.42 26.37
C GLU A 57 20.11 13.20 25.51
N LYS A 58 19.58 12.04 25.89
CA LYS A 58 19.72 10.77 25.15
C LYS A 58 19.19 10.85 23.72
N ILE A 59 18.01 11.47 23.51
CA ILE A 59 17.44 11.61 22.15
C ILE A 59 18.26 12.62 21.33
N GLY A 60 18.75 13.68 21.96
CA GLY A 60 19.63 14.64 21.32
C GLY A 60 20.89 13.97 20.76
N ARG A 61 21.57 13.16 21.57
CA ARG A 61 22.75 12.38 21.13
C ARG A 61 22.42 11.38 20.04
N LEU A 62 21.26 10.70 20.13
CA LEU A 62 20.84 9.75 19.12
C LEU A 62 20.63 10.41 17.76
N LEU A 63 19.89 11.53 17.72
CA LEU A 63 19.54 12.18 16.46
C LEU A 63 20.70 12.99 15.88
N SER A 64 21.60 13.55 16.69
CA SER A 64 22.79 14.26 16.21
C SER A 64 23.82 13.36 15.53
N ALA A 65 23.66 12.03 15.61
CA ALA A 65 24.49 11.08 14.89
C ALA A 65 24.13 10.95 13.39
N TYR A 66 23.03 11.57 12.95
CA TYR A 66 22.59 11.55 11.56
C TYR A 66 22.89 12.90 10.89
N ASP A 67 23.34 12.84 9.63
CA ASP A 67 23.67 14.04 8.83
C ASP A 67 22.39 14.83 8.48
N GLU A 68 21.28 14.13 8.20
CA GLU A 68 20.00 14.71 7.81
C GLU A 68 18.84 14.04 8.54
N LEU A 69 17.86 14.83 8.95
CA LEU A 69 16.65 14.37 9.61
C LEU A 69 15.42 14.74 8.80
N TYR A 70 14.55 13.75 8.52
CA TYR A 70 13.30 13.94 7.80
C TYR A 70 12.12 13.66 8.70
N LEU A 71 11.25 14.65 8.89
CA LEU A 71 10.03 14.53 9.70
C LEU A 71 8.79 14.58 8.82
N PHE A 72 8.09 13.44 8.72
CA PHE A 72 6.77 13.38 8.09
C PHE A 72 5.69 13.63 9.14
N THR A 73 5.01 14.78 9.08
CA THR A 73 4.05 15.20 10.10
C THR A 73 2.84 15.91 9.50
N LEU A 74 1.75 15.99 10.28
CA LEU A 74 0.59 16.83 9.96
C LEU A 74 0.85 18.31 10.29
N HIS A 75 1.63 18.56 11.35
CA HIS A 75 1.82 19.89 11.94
C HIS A 75 3.27 20.32 11.83
N TYR A 76 3.52 21.29 10.96
CA TYR A 76 4.86 21.82 10.69
C TYR A 76 5.54 22.41 11.93
N ASP A 77 4.76 23.07 12.80
CA ASP A 77 5.24 23.75 14.02
C ASP A 77 4.89 22.99 15.31
N SER A 78 4.78 21.65 15.23
CA SER A 78 4.59 20.82 16.41
C SER A 78 5.79 20.92 17.36
N GLN A 79 5.57 20.63 18.67
CA GLN A 79 6.67 20.56 19.65
C GLN A 79 7.75 19.58 19.17
N PHE A 80 7.36 18.47 18.60
CA PHE A 80 8.27 17.49 18.00
C PHE A 80 9.17 18.13 16.92
N ALA A 81 8.59 18.87 15.99
CA ALA A 81 9.35 19.54 14.93
C ALA A 81 10.28 20.61 15.47
N ARG A 82 9.84 21.40 16.47
CA ARG A 82 10.69 22.38 17.16
C ARG A 82 11.87 21.74 17.85
N ASN A 83 11.65 20.63 18.55
CA ASN A 83 12.71 19.92 19.25
C ASN A 83 13.71 19.28 18.27
N MET A 84 13.26 18.72 17.15
CA MET A 84 14.19 18.22 16.13
C MET A 84 15.09 19.34 15.57
N ARG A 85 14.54 20.54 15.31
CA ARG A 85 15.31 21.70 14.82
C ARG A 85 16.31 22.24 15.86
N ARG A 86 16.09 21.98 17.18
CA ARG A 86 17.07 22.29 18.23
C ARG A 86 18.25 21.32 18.22
N ILE A 87 18.04 20.07 17.79
CA ILE A 87 19.07 19.03 17.74
C ILE A 87 19.96 19.19 16.50
N SER A 88 19.35 19.45 15.34
CA SER A 88 20.06 19.53 14.06
C SER A 88 19.55 20.71 13.23
N GLN A 89 20.45 21.35 12.49
CA GLN A 89 20.10 22.36 11.47
C GLN A 89 19.61 21.71 10.17
N ASN A 90 19.92 20.45 9.93
CA ASN A 90 19.58 19.71 8.74
C ASN A 90 18.27 18.91 8.92
N VAL A 91 17.18 19.59 9.30
CA VAL A 91 15.86 19.00 9.49
C VAL A 91 14.92 19.43 8.36
N THR A 92 14.52 18.48 7.55
CA THR A 92 13.47 18.68 6.55
C THR A 92 12.13 18.21 7.09
N VAL A 93 11.16 19.12 7.20
CA VAL A 93 9.80 18.79 7.65
C VAL A 93 8.89 18.70 6.44
N ILE A 94 8.28 17.53 6.25
CA ILE A 94 7.39 17.20 5.16
C ILE A 94 5.96 17.08 5.70
N LYS A 95 5.09 17.97 5.30
CA LYS A 95 3.65 17.89 5.62
C LYS A 95 3.04 16.69 4.91
N THR A 96 2.35 15.83 5.67
CA THR A 96 1.77 14.60 5.14
C THR A 96 0.41 14.79 4.47
N ILE A 97 -0.28 15.90 4.73
CA ILE A 97 -1.56 16.27 4.12
C ILE A 97 -1.43 17.68 3.53
N PRO A 98 -1.83 17.87 2.27
CA PRO A 98 -1.84 19.19 1.65
C PRO A 98 -2.88 20.10 2.31
N PRO A 99 -2.75 21.43 2.16
CA PRO A 99 -3.74 22.37 2.63
C PRO A 99 -5.08 22.20 1.89
N GLU A 100 -6.14 22.69 2.50
CA GLU A 100 -7.47 22.70 1.88
C GLU A 100 -7.44 23.44 0.53
N GLY A 101 -8.18 22.90 -0.45
CA GLY A 101 -8.21 23.43 -1.82
C GLY A 101 -7.03 22.99 -2.71
N CYS A 102 -6.06 22.26 -2.18
CA CYS A 102 -4.97 21.70 -2.99
C CYS A 102 -5.49 20.56 -3.87
N ASN A 103 -5.19 20.60 -5.17
CA ASN A 103 -5.56 19.56 -6.13
C ASN A 103 -4.38 18.67 -6.55
N GLU A 104 -3.25 18.78 -5.86
CA GLU A 104 -2.06 17.99 -6.13
C GLU A 104 -2.15 16.61 -5.46
N HIS A 105 -1.74 15.57 -6.18
CA HIS A 105 -1.66 14.22 -5.62
C HIS A 105 -0.73 14.19 -4.39
N ILE A 106 -1.15 13.51 -3.33
CA ILE A 106 -0.48 13.57 -2.02
C ILE A 106 0.99 13.11 -2.04
N ALA A 107 1.34 12.14 -2.88
CA ALA A 107 2.72 11.71 -3.03
C ALA A 107 3.57 12.77 -3.76
N GLU A 108 3.02 13.45 -4.76
CA GLU A 108 3.68 14.56 -5.46
C GLU A 108 3.85 15.77 -4.54
N TYR A 109 2.80 16.11 -3.76
CA TYR A 109 2.87 17.14 -2.73
C TYR A 109 4.01 16.91 -1.73
N ARG A 110 4.21 15.66 -1.28
CA ARG A 110 5.33 15.32 -0.39
C ARG A 110 6.68 15.40 -1.08
N LEU A 111 6.79 14.87 -2.32
CA LEU A 111 8.01 14.96 -3.12
C LEU A 111 8.44 16.40 -3.37
N ARG A 112 7.51 17.28 -3.68
CA ARG A 112 7.81 18.70 -3.92
C ARG A 112 8.40 19.39 -2.68
N GLN A 113 7.95 19.03 -1.47
CA GLN A 113 8.52 19.55 -0.23
C GLN A 113 9.94 19.05 0.04
N TYR A 114 10.31 17.91 -0.55
CA TYR A 114 11.69 17.40 -0.55
C TYR A 114 12.60 18.14 -1.54
N GLY A 115 12.09 19.10 -2.30
CA GLY A 115 12.85 19.85 -3.30
C GLY A 115 12.86 19.20 -4.69
N TYR A 116 11.90 18.31 -4.98
CA TYR A 116 11.78 17.68 -6.28
C TYR A 116 10.98 18.56 -7.24
N ASP A 117 11.58 18.93 -8.37
CA ASP A 117 10.89 19.64 -9.43
C ASP A 117 10.25 18.65 -10.42
N ARG A 118 9.06 18.97 -10.94
CA ARG A 118 8.25 18.09 -11.81
C ARG A 118 8.93 17.62 -13.10
N GLU A 119 9.98 18.31 -13.52
CA GLU A 119 10.70 18.02 -14.77
C GLU A 119 11.52 16.72 -14.74
N GLY A 120 11.79 16.16 -13.56
CA GLY A 120 12.58 14.93 -13.37
C GLY A 120 11.83 13.60 -13.56
N GLY A 121 10.60 13.60 -14.06
CA GLY A 121 9.79 12.39 -14.29
C GLY A 121 9.05 11.91 -13.04
N LYS A 122 7.93 11.21 -13.21
CA LYS A 122 7.19 10.54 -12.12
C LYS A 122 8.17 9.60 -11.41
N GLY A 123 8.52 9.90 -10.17
CA GLY A 123 9.47 9.10 -9.40
C GLY A 123 9.04 7.63 -9.38
N LYS A 124 9.70 6.81 -10.18
CA LYS A 124 9.45 5.36 -10.17
C LYS A 124 9.93 4.83 -8.82
N THR A 125 9.00 4.41 -7.99
CA THR A 125 9.31 3.68 -6.76
C THR A 125 9.34 2.21 -7.13
N SER A 126 10.49 1.59 -7.08
CA SER A 126 10.64 0.14 -7.25
C SER A 126 10.80 -0.48 -5.87
N LEU A 127 9.91 -1.40 -5.52
CA LEU A 127 10.05 -2.26 -4.35
C LEU A 127 10.53 -3.62 -4.81
N CYS A 128 11.59 -4.10 -4.18
CA CYS A 128 12.05 -5.48 -4.37
C CYS A 128 11.42 -6.34 -3.26
N VAL A 129 10.56 -7.28 -3.65
CA VAL A 129 10.06 -8.30 -2.72
C VAL A 129 11.12 -9.39 -2.59
N PRO A 130 11.59 -9.72 -1.37
CA PRO A 130 12.62 -10.73 -1.16
C PRO A 130 12.22 -12.10 -1.73
N GLU A 131 13.22 -12.82 -2.21
CA GLU A 131 13.04 -14.15 -2.82
C GLU A 131 12.37 -15.15 -1.86
N GLU A 132 12.70 -15.08 -0.58
CA GLU A 132 12.07 -15.91 0.46
C GLU A 132 10.55 -15.72 0.50
N ALA A 133 10.07 -14.47 0.48
CA ALA A 133 8.64 -14.17 0.47
C ALA A 133 7.98 -14.61 -0.85
N MET A 134 8.68 -14.45 -1.97
CA MET A 134 8.21 -14.93 -3.27
C MET A 134 8.11 -16.46 -3.30
N ASN A 135 9.08 -17.18 -2.75
CA ASN A 135 9.07 -18.63 -2.66
C ASN A 135 7.97 -19.13 -1.74
N TRP A 136 7.71 -18.43 -0.62
CA TRP A 136 6.57 -18.71 0.25
C TRP A 136 5.24 -18.58 -0.52
N ALA A 137 5.03 -17.49 -1.26
CA ALA A 137 3.81 -17.25 -2.04
C ALA A 137 3.64 -18.30 -3.16
N LYS A 138 4.71 -18.66 -3.87
CA LYS A 138 4.69 -19.75 -4.86
C LYS A 138 4.34 -21.11 -4.23
N GLY A 139 4.86 -21.40 -3.03
CA GLY A 139 4.52 -22.59 -2.27
C GLY A 139 3.03 -22.64 -1.90
N LEU A 140 2.48 -21.53 -1.47
CA LEU A 140 1.06 -21.35 -1.19
C LEU A 140 0.20 -21.67 -2.42
N LEU A 141 0.54 -21.09 -3.58
CA LEU A 141 -0.17 -21.28 -4.84
C LEU A 141 -0.08 -22.73 -5.33
N LYS A 142 1.06 -23.38 -5.14
CA LYS A 142 1.23 -24.80 -5.46
C LYS A 142 0.25 -25.66 -4.66
N GLY A 143 0.00 -25.32 -3.39
CA GLY A 143 -1.00 -26.00 -2.54
C GLY A 143 -2.45 -25.85 -3.08
N LEU A 144 -2.73 -24.82 -3.89
CA LEU A 144 -4.01 -24.59 -4.58
C LEU A 144 -4.06 -25.20 -5.98
N CYS A 145 -3.06 -25.99 -6.37
CA CYS A 145 -2.92 -26.53 -7.73
C CYS A 145 -2.90 -25.44 -8.82
N TYR A 146 -2.37 -24.25 -8.48
CA TYR A 146 -2.17 -23.18 -9.47
C TYR A 146 -1.15 -23.59 -10.51
N ALA A 147 -1.51 -23.43 -11.77
CA ALA A 147 -0.62 -23.66 -12.91
C ALA A 147 -0.40 -22.35 -13.67
N ASP A 148 0.82 -21.85 -13.60
CA ASP A 148 1.23 -20.65 -14.30
C ASP A 148 0.99 -20.73 -15.81
N GLY A 149 0.49 -19.64 -16.40
CA GLY A 149 0.13 -19.58 -17.82
C GLY A 149 -1.20 -20.24 -18.19
N ARG A 150 -1.80 -21.07 -17.30
CA ARG A 150 -3.11 -21.68 -17.47
C ARG A 150 -4.17 -21.00 -16.59
N ASP A 151 -3.82 -20.78 -15.33
CA ASP A 151 -4.73 -20.24 -14.33
C ASP A 151 -4.51 -18.72 -14.17
N VAL A 152 -5.57 -18.01 -13.78
CA VAL A 152 -5.54 -16.57 -13.49
C VAL A 152 -5.61 -16.36 -12.00
N LEU A 153 -4.67 -15.62 -11.45
CA LEU A 153 -4.62 -15.28 -10.02
C LEU A 153 -5.17 -13.87 -9.77
N ILE A 154 -6.22 -13.79 -8.98
CA ILE A 154 -6.84 -12.50 -8.61
C ILE A 154 -6.70 -12.27 -7.12
N ALA A 155 -6.11 -11.13 -6.73
CA ALA A 155 -6.06 -10.67 -5.35
C ALA A 155 -7.20 -9.69 -5.07
N VAL A 156 -7.95 -9.92 -3.98
CA VAL A 156 -9.06 -9.07 -3.56
C VAL A 156 -8.86 -8.61 -2.13
N HIS A 157 -8.94 -7.31 -1.87
CA HIS A 157 -8.85 -6.72 -0.53
C HIS A 157 -10.09 -5.87 -0.23
N PRO A 158 -11.11 -6.42 0.46
CA PRO A 158 -12.36 -5.71 0.77
C PRO A 158 -12.23 -4.65 1.85
N GLY A 159 -11.12 -4.64 2.59
CA GLY A 159 -10.91 -3.76 3.74
C GLY A 159 -10.45 -2.35 3.41
N SER A 160 -10.60 -1.47 4.41
CA SER A 160 -9.98 -0.13 4.45
C SER A 160 -9.90 0.36 5.89
N GLY A 161 -9.04 1.35 6.16
CA GLY A 161 -8.94 1.99 7.47
C GLY A 161 -10.17 2.82 7.91
N GLY A 162 -11.24 2.86 7.12
CA GLY A 162 -12.49 3.55 7.45
C GLY A 162 -13.69 2.91 6.77
N ARG A 163 -14.75 2.59 7.53
CA ARG A 163 -15.97 1.93 7.02
C ARG A 163 -16.60 2.64 5.81
N LYS A 164 -16.63 3.97 5.81
CA LYS A 164 -17.17 4.78 4.71
C LYS A 164 -16.39 4.64 3.40
N LYS A 165 -15.17 4.13 3.45
CA LYS A 165 -14.32 3.88 2.28
C LYS A 165 -14.49 2.46 1.74
N CYS A 166 -15.25 1.61 2.42
CA CYS A 166 -15.46 0.23 2.01
C CYS A 166 -16.70 0.12 1.12
N TRP A 167 -16.53 -0.47 -0.05
CA TRP A 167 -17.63 -0.93 -0.87
C TRP A 167 -18.40 -2.01 -0.10
N PRO A 168 -19.75 -2.08 -0.16
CA PRO A 168 -20.54 -3.02 0.62
C PRO A 168 -20.05 -4.46 0.50
N MET A 169 -20.01 -5.17 1.64
CA MET A 169 -19.46 -6.52 1.71
C MET A 169 -20.27 -7.51 0.87
N GLU A 170 -21.58 -7.29 0.76
CA GLU A 170 -22.49 -8.08 -0.09
C GLU A 170 -22.08 -8.02 -1.56
N ASN A 171 -21.62 -6.86 -2.03
CA ASN A 171 -21.11 -6.69 -3.38
C ASN A 171 -19.77 -7.42 -3.57
N TYR A 172 -18.87 -7.41 -2.56
CA TYR A 172 -17.63 -8.19 -2.60
C TYR A 172 -17.92 -9.69 -2.63
N GLN A 173 -18.86 -10.16 -1.81
CA GLN A 173 -19.26 -11.58 -1.82
C GLN A 173 -19.81 -11.99 -3.18
N ALA A 174 -20.69 -11.19 -3.77
CA ALA A 174 -21.22 -11.43 -5.12
C ALA A 174 -20.12 -11.43 -6.17
N LEU A 175 -19.19 -10.44 -6.13
CA LEU A 175 -18.07 -10.34 -7.05
C LEU A 175 -17.14 -11.56 -6.95
N ILE A 176 -16.73 -11.94 -5.74
CA ILE A 176 -15.84 -13.09 -5.50
C ILE A 176 -16.49 -14.39 -5.98
N THR A 177 -17.80 -14.53 -5.72
CA THR A 177 -18.57 -15.68 -6.22
C THR A 177 -18.59 -15.72 -7.76
N MET A 178 -18.84 -14.59 -8.43
CA MET A 178 -18.79 -14.50 -9.89
C MET A 178 -17.41 -14.81 -10.46
N ILE A 179 -16.34 -14.34 -9.81
CA ILE A 179 -14.94 -14.61 -10.17
C ILE A 179 -14.66 -16.12 -10.10
N ALA A 180 -15.12 -16.76 -9.02
CA ALA A 180 -14.83 -18.16 -8.73
C ALA A 180 -15.67 -19.17 -9.55
N ILE A 181 -16.56 -18.72 -10.42
CA ILE A 181 -17.27 -19.57 -11.39
C ILE A 181 -16.31 -20.11 -12.45
N ASP A 182 -15.33 -19.33 -12.89
CA ASP A 182 -14.32 -19.81 -13.85
C ASP A 182 -13.34 -20.75 -13.14
N PRO A 183 -13.29 -22.04 -13.49
CA PRO A 183 -12.42 -23.00 -12.82
C PRO A 183 -10.91 -22.72 -13.01
N ARG A 184 -10.55 -21.81 -13.91
CA ARG A 184 -9.16 -21.39 -14.12
C ARG A 184 -8.76 -20.24 -13.20
N VAL A 185 -9.71 -19.64 -12.48
CA VAL A 185 -9.42 -18.51 -11.60
C VAL A 185 -9.13 -19.01 -10.19
N ILE A 186 -8.06 -18.51 -9.60
CA ILE A 186 -7.77 -18.59 -8.17
C ILE A 186 -7.93 -17.19 -7.58
N CYS A 187 -8.72 -17.09 -6.52
CA CYS A 187 -8.96 -15.84 -5.82
C CYS A 187 -8.28 -15.85 -4.44
N ILE A 188 -7.31 -14.97 -4.23
CA ILE A 188 -6.75 -14.71 -2.90
C ILE A 188 -7.48 -13.52 -2.30
N VAL A 189 -8.20 -13.75 -1.21
CA VAL A 189 -8.88 -12.70 -0.46
C VAL A 189 -8.03 -12.31 0.74
N LEU A 190 -7.73 -11.03 0.87
CA LEU A 190 -6.85 -10.49 1.90
C LEU A 190 -7.68 -9.84 3.00
N SER A 191 -7.36 -10.10 4.26
CA SER A 191 -7.86 -9.35 5.41
C SER A 191 -6.78 -9.17 6.48
N GLY A 192 -6.83 -8.04 7.16
CA GLY A 192 -5.89 -7.66 8.21
C GLY A 192 -6.60 -7.32 9.53
N PRO A 193 -5.94 -6.60 10.42
CA PRO A 193 -6.50 -6.25 11.74
C PRO A 193 -7.57 -5.14 11.69
N ALA A 194 -7.75 -4.49 10.53
CA ALA A 194 -8.74 -3.40 10.39
C ALA A 194 -10.16 -3.90 10.07
N GLU A 195 -10.31 -5.15 9.59
CA GLU A 195 -11.59 -5.75 9.25
C GLU A 195 -12.31 -6.26 10.50
N ASP A 196 -13.62 -5.99 10.54
CA ASP A 196 -14.47 -6.50 11.63
C ASP A 196 -14.74 -8.01 11.52
N GLY A 197 -15.18 -8.62 12.64
CA GLY A 197 -15.42 -10.05 12.72
C GLY A 197 -16.42 -10.57 11.67
N ASN A 198 -17.45 -9.78 11.33
CA ASN A 198 -18.46 -10.16 10.33
C ASN A 198 -17.84 -10.25 8.93
N THR A 199 -17.04 -9.26 8.57
CA THR A 199 -16.28 -9.27 7.30
C THR A 199 -15.35 -10.48 7.22
N VAL A 200 -14.56 -10.72 8.26
CA VAL A 200 -13.63 -11.87 8.32
C VAL A 200 -14.38 -13.19 8.22
N GLN A 201 -15.53 -13.33 8.93
CA GLN A 201 -16.36 -14.53 8.87
C GLN A 201 -16.93 -14.76 7.47
N ALA A 202 -17.48 -13.74 6.84
CA ALA A 202 -18.03 -13.82 5.49
C ALA A 202 -16.98 -14.28 4.46
N LEU A 203 -15.76 -13.73 4.51
CA LEU A 203 -14.66 -14.12 3.64
C LEU A 203 -14.19 -15.55 3.92
N SER A 204 -14.13 -15.96 5.19
CA SER A 204 -13.77 -17.34 5.56
C SER A 204 -14.78 -18.35 5.06
N GLN A 205 -16.09 -18.04 5.11
CA GLN A 205 -17.15 -18.90 4.57
C GLN A 205 -17.02 -19.08 3.04
N LEU A 206 -16.70 -18.01 2.30
CA LEU A 206 -16.44 -18.11 0.86
C LEU A 206 -15.29 -19.08 0.55
N ALA A 207 -14.19 -18.97 1.30
CA ALA A 207 -13.02 -19.86 1.14
C ALA A 207 -13.31 -21.32 1.52
N GLN A 208 -14.12 -21.56 2.56
CA GLN A 208 -14.53 -22.91 2.95
C GLN A 208 -15.42 -23.58 1.90
N ASN A 209 -16.26 -22.81 1.24
CA ASN A 209 -17.22 -23.32 0.24
C ASN A 209 -16.61 -23.50 -1.16
N ASN A 210 -15.42 -22.92 -1.42
CA ASN A 210 -14.78 -23.03 -2.74
C ASN A 210 -13.25 -23.14 -2.59
N LYS A 211 -12.68 -24.28 -2.99
CA LYS A 211 -11.24 -24.56 -2.92
C LYS A 211 -10.38 -23.64 -3.81
N ARG A 212 -10.98 -22.89 -4.73
CA ARG A 212 -10.30 -21.89 -5.57
C ARG A 212 -10.28 -20.49 -4.92
N ILE A 213 -10.88 -20.34 -3.74
CA ILE A 213 -10.82 -19.12 -2.94
C ILE A 213 -9.94 -19.40 -1.72
N MET A 214 -8.90 -18.61 -1.55
CA MET A 214 -8.06 -18.64 -0.35
C MET A 214 -8.24 -17.35 0.43
N HIS A 215 -8.47 -17.47 1.73
CA HIS A 215 -8.54 -16.32 2.63
C HIS A 215 -7.24 -16.22 3.44
N LEU A 216 -6.41 -15.22 3.10
CA LEU A 216 -5.21 -14.87 3.85
C LEU A 216 -5.55 -13.84 4.93
N ARG A 217 -5.32 -14.26 6.18
CA ARG A 217 -5.67 -13.48 7.37
C ARG A 217 -4.42 -13.08 8.13
N HIS A 218 -4.30 -11.78 8.47
CA HIS A 218 -3.23 -11.28 9.34
C HIS A 218 -1.81 -11.61 8.87
N GLU A 219 -1.60 -11.78 7.56
CA GLU A 219 -0.27 -11.98 7.02
C GLU A 219 0.56 -10.71 7.06
N SER A 220 1.88 -10.86 7.12
CA SER A 220 2.80 -9.74 7.06
C SER A 220 2.70 -9.01 5.71
N LEU A 221 2.98 -7.70 5.69
CA LEU A 221 2.93 -6.91 4.46
C LEU A 221 3.84 -7.45 3.36
N ILE A 222 4.97 -8.07 3.73
CA ILE A 222 5.88 -8.65 2.73
C ILE A 222 5.29 -9.89 2.06
N ARG A 223 4.57 -10.73 2.79
CA ARG A 223 3.85 -11.89 2.24
C ARG A 223 2.67 -11.46 1.38
N ILE A 224 1.93 -10.44 1.83
CA ILE A 224 0.87 -9.82 1.03
C ILE A 224 1.45 -9.27 -0.27
N ALA A 225 2.58 -8.53 -0.21
CA ALA A 225 3.27 -8.00 -1.38
C ALA A 225 3.70 -9.11 -2.35
N ALA A 226 4.20 -10.24 -1.84
CA ALA A 226 4.58 -11.40 -2.65
C ALA A 226 3.37 -12.01 -3.38
N CYS A 227 2.24 -12.20 -2.69
CA CYS A 227 1.01 -12.69 -3.31
C CYS A 227 0.47 -11.72 -4.37
N MET A 228 0.49 -10.41 -4.08
CA MET A 228 0.05 -9.39 -5.01
C MET A 228 0.97 -9.29 -6.24
N GLY A 229 2.28 -9.42 -6.04
CA GLY A 229 3.27 -9.42 -7.12
C GLY A 229 3.13 -10.60 -8.09
N LEU A 230 2.56 -11.73 -7.62
CA LEU A 230 2.23 -12.88 -8.46
C LEU A 230 0.84 -12.80 -9.09
N SER A 231 -0.02 -11.87 -8.64
CA SER A 231 -1.40 -11.78 -9.10
C SER A 231 -1.49 -11.13 -10.47
N ASP A 232 -2.34 -11.69 -11.34
CA ASP A 232 -2.65 -11.14 -12.67
C ASP A 232 -3.54 -9.91 -12.55
N PHE A 233 -4.35 -9.83 -11.47
CA PHE A 233 -5.26 -8.71 -11.26
C PHE A 233 -5.51 -8.44 -9.76
N TYR A 234 -5.67 -7.18 -9.41
CA TYR A 234 -5.98 -6.73 -8.06
C TYR A 234 -7.32 -5.98 -8.02
N ILE A 235 -8.12 -6.20 -6.97
CA ILE A 235 -9.33 -5.42 -6.69
C ILE A 235 -9.36 -5.07 -5.20
N GLY A 236 -9.53 -3.78 -4.88
CA GLY A 236 -9.63 -3.33 -3.48
C GLY A 236 -10.22 -1.94 -3.33
N ASN A 237 -10.44 -1.52 -2.09
CA ASN A 237 -10.90 -0.16 -1.76
C ASN A 237 -9.73 0.84 -1.71
N ASP A 238 -10.02 2.14 -1.54
CA ASP A 238 -9.05 3.16 -1.12
C ASP A 238 -8.46 2.78 0.25
N SER A 239 -7.30 2.12 0.23
CA SER A 239 -6.65 1.54 1.40
C SER A 239 -5.13 1.51 1.25
N GLY A 240 -4.42 1.26 2.36
CA GLY A 240 -2.97 1.07 2.36
C GLY A 240 -2.51 -0.08 1.44
N ILE A 241 -3.29 -1.16 1.34
CA ILE A 241 -3.00 -2.31 0.47
C ILE A 241 -3.14 -1.93 -1.01
N SER A 242 -4.13 -1.10 -1.37
CA SER A 242 -4.26 -0.59 -2.74
C SER A 242 -3.09 0.34 -3.14
N HIS A 243 -2.58 1.14 -2.19
CA HIS A 243 -1.36 1.91 -2.41
C HIS A 243 -0.14 1.00 -2.61
N LEU A 244 -0.05 -0.11 -1.87
CA LEU A 244 0.98 -1.12 -2.08
C LEU A 244 0.85 -1.76 -3.47
N ALA A 245 -0.38 -2.08 -3.91
CA ALA A 245 -0.65 -2.58 -5.27
C ALA A 245 -0.12 -1.61 -6.36
N GLY A 246 -0.35 -0.30 -6.18
CA GLY A 246 0.17 0.72 -7.10
C GLY A 246 1.70 0.74 -7.17
N VAL A 247 2.39 0.67 -6.02
CA VAL A 247 3.86 0.63 -5.95
C VAL A 247 4.42 -0.65 -6.56
N LEU A 248 3.76 -1.79 -6.37
CA LEU A 248 4.10 -3.07 -6.98
C LEU A 248 3.73 -3.15 -8.47
N GLN A 249 3.13 -2.08 -9.01
CA GLN A 249 2.65 -2.03 -10.40
C GLN A 249 1.66 -3.15 -10.74
N CYS A 250 0.85 -3.57 -9.77
CA CYS A 250 -0.24 -4.52 -10.00
C CYS A 250 -1.25 -3.91 -10.98
N ARG A 251 -1.72 -4.70 -11.93
CA ARG A 251 -2.86 -4.34 -12.76
C ARG A 251 -4.14 -4.56 -11.96
N GLY A 252 -5.10 -3.64 -12.01
CA GLY A 252 -6.31 -3.84 -11.21
C GLY A 252 -7.28 -2.68 -11.17
N ILE A 253 -8.21 -2.78 -10.24
CA ILE A 253 -9.27 -1.81 -9.97
C ILE A 253 -9.21 -1.38 -8.51
N VAL A 254 -9.30 -0.08 -8.27
CA VAL A 254 -9.47 0.47 -6.91
C VAL A 254 -10.81 1.18 -6.81
N LEU A 255 -11.58 0.78 -5.82
CA LEU A 255 -12.93 1.27 -5.57
C LEU A 255 -12.87 2.45 -4.59
N PHE A 256 -13.36 3.59 -5.04
CA PHE A 256 -13.40 4.84 -4.26
C PHE A 256 -14.83 5.18 -3.86
N GLY A 257 -15.04 5.45 -2.59
CA GLY A 257 -16.24 6.04 -2.04
C GLY A 257 -16.14 7.57 -1.95
N PRO A 258 -16.23 8.14 -0.73
CA PRO A 258 -16.30 9.60 -0.53
C PRO A 258 -14.96 10.33 -0.74
N THR A 259 -13.84 9.63 -0.74
CA THR A 259 -12.52 10.23 -0.91
C THR A 259 -12.26 10.68 -2.35
N ASP A 260 -11.51 11.77 -2.53
CA ASP A 260 -11.16 12.29 -3.85
C ASP A 260 -9.99 11.51 -4.46
N PRO A 261 -10.20 10.78 -5.57
CA PRO A 261 -9.13 10.02 -6.20
C PRO A 261 -8.01 10.89 -6.79
N ARG A 262 -8.27 12.17 -7.09
CA ARG A 262 -7.23 13.09 -7.59
C ARG A 262 -6.12 13.26 -6.56
N LEU A 263 -6.48 13.24 -5.29
CA LEU A 263 -5.55 13.38 -4.16
C LEU A 263 -5.01 12.03 -3.68
N TRP A 264 -5.86 10.99 -3.64
CA TRP A 264 -5.63 9.77 -2.87
C TRP A 264 -5.50 8.49 -3.69
N ARG A 265 -5.61 8.53 -5.03
CA ARG A 265 -5.43 7.31 -5.82
C ARG A 265 -4.05 6.67 -5.56
N PRO A 266 -3.89 5.35 -5.71
CA PRO A 266 -2.57 4.74 -5.69
C PRO A 266 -1.62 5.38 -6.69
N PHE A 267 -0.35 5.46 -6.33
CA PHE A 267 0.68 6.04 -7.19
C PHE A 267 0.97 5.10 -8.36
N GLY A 268 1.02 5.63 -9.58
CA GLY A 268 1.19 4.86 -10.82
C GLY A 268 -0.08 4.83 -11.68
N ASP A 269 0.03 4.19 -12.85
CA ASP A 269 -1.03 4.20 -13.89
C ASP A 269 -1.62 2.79 -14.16
N THR A 270 -1.25 1.78 -13.36
CA THR A 270 -1.66 0.38 -13.56
C THR A 270 -3.01 0.02 -12.94
N LEU A 271 -3.50 0.88 -12.03
CA LEU A 271 -4.75 0.69 -11.32
C LEU A 271 -5.83 1.65 -11.85
N GLU A 272 -6.92 1.09 -12.33
CA GLU A 272 -8.10 1.85 -12.70
C GLU A 272 -8.89 2.25 -11.46
N VAL A 273 -9.36 3.49 -11.41
CA VAL A 273 -10.21 3.98 -10.32
C VAL A 273 -11.67 3.94 -10.74
N LEU A 274 -12.51 3.25 -9.96
CA LEU A 274 -13.97 3.29 -10.10
C LEU A 274 -14.57 3.91 -8.83
N ARG A 275 -15.54 4.82 -9.01
CA ARG A 275 -16.31 5.34 -7.87
C ARG A 275 -17.51 4.44 -7.64
N PHE A 276 -17.66 3.94 -6.42
CA PHE A 276 -18.80 3.12 -6.05
C PHE A 276 -19.93 3.91 -5.40
N GLU A 277 -19.68 5.16 -5.02
CA GLU A 277 -20.62 6.03 -4.31
C GLU A 277 -20.68 7.39 -4.98
N THR A 278 -21.89 7.92 -5.10
CA THR A 278 -22.18 9.29 -5.52
C THR A 278 -23.25 9.84 -4.59
N GLU A 279 -22.97 10.96 -3.92
CA GLU A 279 -23.89 11.65 -2.99
C GLU A 279 -24.48 10.71 -1.91
N GLY A 280 -23.65 9.80 -1.36
CA GLY A 280 -24.07 8.84 -0.34
C GLY A 280 -24.82 7.61 -0.87
N THR A 281 -25.02 7.51 -2.19
CA THR A 281 -25.71 6.36 -2.80
C THR A 281 -24.71 5.44 -3.50
N VAL A 282 -24.80 4.14 -3.22
CA VAL A 282 -23.98 3.12 -3.91
C VAL A 282 -24.51 2.94 -5.33
N VAL A 283 -23.67 3.28 -6.31
CA VAL A 283 -24.04 3.27 -7.74
C VAL A 283 -23.35 2.16 -8.54
N LEU A 284 -22.33 1.49 -7.96
CA LEU A 284 -21.54 0.47 -8.63
C LEU A 284 -21.93 -0.93 -8.13
N SER A 285 -22.35 -1.79 -9.03
CA SER A 285 -22.71 -3.19 -8.74
C SER A 285 -21.54 -4.15 -8.93
N ALA A 286 -21.61 -5.35 -8.33
CA ALA A 286 -20.66 -6.44 -8.53
C ALA A 286 -20.52 -6.84 -10.00
N GLY A 287 -21.63 -6.89 -10.74
CA GLY A 287 -21.64 -7.20 -12.18
C GLY A 287 -20.84 -6.20 -13.02
N GLN A 288 -20.91 -4.91 -12.68
CA GLN A 288 -20.14 -3.88 -13.39
C GLN A 288 -18.65 -3.99 -13.13
N VAL A 289 -18.25 -4.24 -11.87
CA VAL A 289 -16.82 -4.47 -11.52
C VAL A 289 -16.31 -5.74 -12.20
N TYR A 290 -17.09 -6.82 -12.17
CA TYR A 290 -16.76 -8.08 -12.86
C TYR A 290 -16.57 -7.89 -14.37
N ALA A 291 -17.50 -7.20 -15.04
CA ALA A 291 -17.40 -6.91 -16.46
C ALA A 291 -16.15 -6.10 -16.81
N ARG A 292 -15.80 -5.12 -15.95
CA ARG A 292 -14.60 -4.30 -16.14
C ARG A 292 -13.33 -5.12 -15.98
N MET A 293 -13.26 -5.98 -14.96
CA MET A 293 -12.16 -6.92 -14.75
C MET A 293 -11.99 -7.86 -15.96
N LYS A 294 -13.08 -8.46 -16.45
CA LYS A 294 -13.06 -9.35 -17.62
C LYS A 294 -12.54 -8.64 -18.86
N SER A 295 -13.00 -7.42 -19.13
CA SER A 295 -12.50 -6.59 -20.23
C SER A 295 -11.02 -6.28 -20.09
N ALA A 296 -10.56 -6.03 -18.87
CA ALA A 296 -9.16 -5.77 -18.60
C ALA A 296 -8.28 -7.03 -18.80
N LEU A 297 -8.76 -8.22 -18.44
CA LEU A 297 -8.04 -9.49 -18.59
C LEU A 297 -8.14 -10.11 -20.00
N ALA A 298 -8.96 -9.56 -20.90
CA ALA A 298 -9.11 -10.08 -22.27
C ALA A 298 -7.78 -9.95 -23.06
N PRO A 299 -7.44 -10.93 -23.93
CA PRO A 299 -6.11 -11.07 -24.53
C PRO A 299 -5.71 -9.99 -25.54
N GLU A 300 -6.56 -9.04 -25.90
CA GLU A 300 -6.31 -8.09 -26.99
C GLU A 300 -5.55 -6.80 -26.62
N LYS A 301 -5.17 -6.58 -25.37
CA LYS A 301 -4.40 -5.37 -25.02
C LYS A 301 -3.16 -5.70 -24.20
N THR A 302 -2.07 -5.92 -24.93
CA THR A 302 -0.67 -5.86 -24.46
C THR A 302 -0.16 -7.05 -23.64
N LYS A 303 0.52 -7.97 -24.31
CA LYS A 303 1.63 -8.74 -23.72
C LYS A 303 2.74 -7.76 -23.28
N ILE A 304 2.55 -7.08 -22.19
CA ILE A 304 3.67 -6.57 -21.41
C ILE A 304 3.93 -7.67 -20.39
N ASP A 305 5.00 -8.41 -20.60
CA ASP A 305 5.46 -9.46 -19.70
C ASP A 305 5.94 -8.80 -18.39
N PHE A 306 5.00 -8.59 -17.45
CA PHE A 306 5.28 -8.00 -16.13
C PHE A 306 6.17 -8.91 -15.27
N ARG A 307 6.33 -10.20 -15.64
CA ARG A 307 7.12 -11.19 -14.91
C ARG A 307 8.63 -10.96 -15.03
N GLN A 308 9.10 -10.24 -16.07
CA GLN A 308 10.50 -9.88 -16.22
C GLN A 308 10.91 -8.60 -15.44
N ARG A 309 9.96 -7.87 -14.84
CA ARG A 309 10.28 -6.63 -14.11
C ARG A 309 10.62 -6.81 -12.63
N LEU A 310 10.51 -8.01 -12.09
CA LEU A 310 10.90 -8.34 -10.70
C LEU A 310 12.36 -8.83 -10.59
N LEU A 311 13.15 -8.78 -11.67
CA LEU A 311 14.52 -9.29 -11.72
C LEU A 311 15.56 -8.19 -12.05
N ILE A 312 15.31 -6.91 -11.76
CA ILE A 312 16.33 -5.86 -11.86
C ILE A 312 16.42 -5.10 -10.55
#